data_266ccdfa9a93d70f5ac1a4d7299fd1c0
#
_entry.id   266ccdfa9a93d70f5ac1a4d7299fd1c0
#
_cell.length_a   1.000
_cell.length_b   1.000
_cell.length_c   1.000
_cell.angle_alpha   90.00
_cell.angle_beta   90.00
_cell.angle_gamma   90.00
#
_symmetry.space_group_name_H-M   'P 1'
#
loop_
_entity.id
_entity.type
_entity.pdbx_description
1 polymer ?
#
loop_
_entity_poly.entity_id
_entity_poly.type
_entity_poly.pdbx_seq_one_letter_code
_entity_poly.pdbx_strand_id
1 'polypeptide(L)'
;MGMDMFKKPSFTKVFNPVVGKGAEYQTIKADSKTTPQTTQMFIVGKESVDGKDGYWMEIVTTTEKGGNFVGKMLFTRDDFQFRRMVIQVPGQGAMEMPFNAAQSTRQSMQDTMSEWHSIGTESVTVPAGTFSCEHWKNDKNNSEVWTNDRVTPFGMVKETSPNNTMVLTKVLTDMPDQIAGPVQKFNPQMMMQQRQQQPKP
;
A
#
# COMPACT_ATOMS: atom_id res chain seq x y z
N MET A 1 -29.19 -26.05 8.22
CA MET A 1 -27.97 -26.01 7.41
C MET A 1 -27.86 -24.60 6.85
N GLY A 2 -27.19 -23.69 7.55
CA GLY A 2 -26.92 -22.34 7.08
C GLY A 2 -25.69 -22.37 6.20
N MET A 3 -25.84 -22.06 4.93
CA MET A 3 -24.73 -21.85 4.03
C MET A 3 -24.04 -20.52 4.40
N ASP A 4 -22.83 -20.62 4.95
CA ASP A 4 -21.89 -19.49 5.02
C ASP A 4 -21.44 -19.14 3.59
N MET A 5 -22.31 -18.52 2.81
CA MET A 5 -22.06 -18.22 1.38
C MET A 5 -21.32 -16.91 1.14
N PHE A 6 -20.91 -16.19 2.19
CA PHE A 6 -20.16 -14.92 2.03
C PHE A 6 -19.04 -14.84 3.05
N LYS A 7 -17.93 -15.49 2.76
CA LYS A 7 -16.68 -15.19 3.48
C LYS A 7 -16.24 -13.78 3.10
N LYS A 8 -16.45 -12.82 3.99
CA LYS A 8 -15.91 -11.48 3.84
C LYS A 8 -14.38 -11.57 3.82
N PRO A 9 -13.68 -10.88 2.89
CA PRO A 9 -12.24 -10.81 2.94
C PRO A 9 -11.85 -10.15 4.27
N SER A 10 -11.01 -10.83 5.03
CA SER A 10 -10.40 -10.25 6.20
C SER A 10 -9.03 -9.72 5.79
N PHE A 11 -8.75 -8.44 5.97
CA PHE A 11 -7.42 -7.85 5.71
C PHE A 11 -6.31 -8.61 6.44
N THR A 12 -6.62 -9.16 7.58
CA THR A 12 -5.69 -10.00 8.33
C THR A 12 -5.30 -11.29 7.59
N LYS A 13 -6.17 -11.80 6.69
CA LYS A 13 -5.85 -12.94 5.82
C LYS A 13 -5.11 -12.54 4.55
N VAL A 14 -5.32 -11.32 4.06
CA VAL A 14 -4.68 -10.80 2.84
C VAL A 14 -3.31 -10.21 3.17
N PHE A 15 -3.14 -9.63 4.36
CA PHE A 15 -1.86 -9.09 4.80
C PHE A 15 -0.90 -10.20 5.20
N ASN A 16 0.02 -10.52 4.29
CA ASN A 16 1.06 -11.53 4.47
C ASN A 16 2.45 -10.87 4.43
N PRO A 17 2.89 -10.20 5.52
CA PRO A 17 4.14 -9.47 5.56
C PRO A 17 5.34 -10.42 5.70
N VAL A 18 6.28 -10.32 4.78
CA VAL A 18 7.58 -11.01 4.83
C VAL A 18 8.68 -9.97 4.66
N VAL A 19 9.54 -9.80 5.66
CA VAL A 19 10.64 -8.83 5.61
C VAL A 19 11.55 -9.10 4.41
N GLY A 20 11.92 -8.04 3.70
CA GLY A 20 12.70 -8.09 2.47
C GLY A 20 11.90 -8.44 1.21
N LYS A 21 10.59 -8.71 1.32
CA LYS A 21 9.76 -9.07 0.15
C LYS A 21 8.67 -8.05 -0.12
N GLY A 22 8.24 -8.00 -1.38
CA GLY A 22 7.20 -7.09 -1.83
C GLY A 22 6.78 -7.32 -3.28
N ALA A 23 6.16 -6.30 -3.83
CA ALA A 23 5.62 -6.30 -5.17
C ALA A 23 5.80 -4.94 -5.85
N GLU A 24 6.01 -4.94 -7.15
CA GLU A 24 6.01 -3.77 -8.02
C GLU A 24 4.78 -3.80 -8.91
N TYR A 25 4.13 -2.65 -9.01
CA TYR A 25 2.91 -2.45 -9.76
C TYR A 25 3.07 -1.34 -10.79
N GLN A 26 2.34 -1.47 -11.89
CA GLN A 26 2.05 -0.37 -12.80
C GLN A 26 0.58 0.01 -12.73
N THR A 27 0.33 1.32 -12.58
CA THR A 27 -1.03 1.89 -12.61
C THR A 27 -1.22 2.62 -13.93
N ILE A 28 -2.24 2.23 -14.67
CA ILE A 28 -2.67 2.83 -15.94
C ILE A 28 -4.00 3.53 -15.69
N LYS A 29 -4.07 4.83 -15.94
CA LYS A 29 -5.30 5.61 -15.85
C LYS A 29 -6.11 5.48 -17.13
N ALA A 30 -7.43 5.29 -17.04
CA ALA A 30 -8.30 5.07 -18.20
C ALA A 30 -8.28 6.23 -19.20
N ASP A 31 -8.20 7.47 -18.72
CA ASP A 31 -8.32 8.69 -19.56
C ASP A 31 -6.98 9.37 -19.85
N SER A 32 -5.86 8.76 -19.46
CA SER A 32 -4.60 9.47 -19.52
C SER A 32 -3.70 8.94 -20.64
N LYS A 33 -3.19 9.89 -21.42
CA LYS A 33 -2.03 9.68 -22.29
C LYS A 33 -0.70 9.70 -21.51
N THR A 34 -0.77 9.67 -20.16
CA THR A 34 0.40 9.74 -19.30
C THR A 34 1.07 8.37 -19.19
N THR A 35 2.38 8.39 -18.99
CA THR A 35 3.17 7.19 -18.71
C THR A 35 2.60 6.45 -17.48
N PRO A 36 2.49 5.12 -17.52
CA PRO A 36 2.07 4.35 -16.35
C PRO A 36 2.92 4.66 -15.12
N GLN A 37 2.27 4.85 -13.98
CA GLN A 37 2.96 5.11 -12.73
C GLN A 37 3.43 3.81 -12.10
N THR A 38 4.72 3.71 -11.77
CA THR A 38 5.28 2.57 -11.06
C THR A 38 5.25 2.81 -9.56
N THR A 39 4.75 1.82 -8.83
CA THR A 39 4.71 1.81 -7.37
C THR A 39 5.25 0.48 -6.85
N GLN A 40 6.17 0.54 -5.89
CA GLN A 40 6.68 -0.63 -5.17
C GLN A 40 6.12 -0.62 -3.75
N MET A 41 5.70 -1.79 -3.25
CA MET A 41 5.25 -2.00 -1.88
C MET A 41 6.01 -3.19 -1.30
N PHE A 42 6.73 -3.01 -0.20
CA PHE A 42 7.53 -4.08 0.39
C PHE A 42 7.73 -3.88 1.90
N ILE A 43 8.04 -4.97 2.59
CA ILE A 43 8.26 -4.98 4.03
C ILE A 43 9.75 -4.85 4.32
N VAL A 44 10.14 -3.83 5.08
CA VAL A 44 11.55 -3.53 5.40
C VAL A 44 11.96 -3.89 6.82
N GLY A 45 11.02 -4.17 7.70
CA GLY A 45 11.36 -4.48 9.08
C GLY A 45 10.18 -4.97 9.92
N LYS A 46 10.52 -5.46 11.12
CA LYS A 46 9.57 -5.90 12.14
C LYS A 46 9.89 -5.20 13.45
N GLU A 47 8.85 -4.78 14.17
CA GLU A 47 8.96 -4.09 15.46
C GLU A 47 7.81 -4.57 16.38
N SER A 48 8.06 -4.71 17.68
CA SER A 48 6.98 -4.98 18.64
C SER A 48 6.32 -3.68 19.06
N VAL A 49 5.00 -3.61 18.92
CA VAL A 49 4.18 -2.44 19.31
C VAL A 49 3.07 -2.89 20.24
N ASP A 50 3.11 -2.44 21.49
CA ASP A 50 2.13 -2.82 22.52
C ASP A 50 1.95 -4.34 22.67
N GLY A 51 3.05 -5.09 22.55
CA GLY A 51 3.07 -6.57 22.62
C GLY A 51 2.57 -7.28 21.36
N LYS A 52 2.28 -6.56 20.28
CA LYS A 52 1.88 -7.11 18.98
C LYS A 52 3.00 -7.03 17.96
N ASP A 53 2.97 -7.94 17.00
CA ASP A 53 3.86 -7.91 15.85
C ASP A 53 3.49 -6.73 14.92
N GLY A 54 4.39 -5.77 14.81
CA GLY A 54 4.31 -4.65 13.87
C GLY A 54 5.28 -4.85 12.71
N TYR A 55 4.88 -4.42 11.51
CA TYR A 55 5.69 -4.51 10.29
C TYR A 55 5.80 -3.15 9.62
N TRP A 56 7.03 -2.79 9.31
CA TRP A 56 7.33 -1.60 8.53
C TRP A 56 7.18 -1.90 7.04
N MET A 57 6.24 -1.25 6.40
CA MET A 57 6.00 -1.32 4.97
C MET A 57 6.43 -0.02 4.31
N GLU A 58 7.18 -0.13 3.23
CA GLU A 58 7.49 1.00 2.37
C GLU A 58 6.67 0.96 1.08
N ILE A 59 6.19 2.13 0.70
CA ILE A 59 5.59 2.42 -0.61
C ILE A 59 6.50 3.41 -1.30
N VAL A 60 7.10 3.00 -2.41
CA VAL A 60 7.98 3.82 -3.24
C VAL A 60 7.28 4.13 -4.54
N THR A 61 7.10 5.42 -4.83
CA THR A 61 6.49 5.89 -6.07
C THR A 61 7.47 6.79 -6.81
N THR A 62 7.77 6.44 -8.05
CA THR A 62 8.61 7.28 -8.90
C THR A 62 7.81 8.48 -9.40
N THR A 63 8.33 9.67 -9.18
CA THR A 63 7.68 10.91 -9.61
C THR A 63 7.99 11.24 -11.07
N GLU A 64 7.11 12.00 -11.74
CA GLU A 64 7.30 12.44 -13.13
C GLU A 64 8.58 13.26 -13.36
N LYS A 65 9.05 13.97 -12.33
CA LYS A 65 10.29 14.78 -12.36
C LYS A 65 11.56 13.97 -12.10
N GLY A 66 11.44 12.65 -11.96
CA GLY A 66 12.50 11.79 -11.45
C GLY A 66 12.65 11.90 -9.93
N GLY A 67 13.22 10.86 -9.33
CA GLY A 67 13.32 10.72 -7.88
C GLY A 67 12.10 10.00 -7.28
N ASN A 68 12.30 9.47 -6.08
CA ASN A 68 11.31 8.62 -5.43
C ASN A 68 10.66 9.35 -4.25
N PHE A 69 9.34 9.33 -4.22
CA PHE A 69 8.60 9.54 -2.98
C PHE A 69 8.57 8.22 -2.22
N VAL A 70 8.95 8.25 -0.94
CA VAL A 70 8.91 7.07 -0.07
C VAL A 70 7.99 7.35 1.11
N GLY A 71 6.96 6.54 1.24
CA GLY A 71 6.12 6.46 2.43
C GLY A 71 6.44 5.18 3.19
N LYS A 72 6.82 5.28 4.47
CA LYS A 72 7.12 4.15 5.35
C LYS A 72 6.12 4.12 6.49
N MET A 73 5.40 3.01 6.63
CA MET A 73 4.27 2.88 7.53
C MET A 73 4.41 1.65 8.42
N LEU A 74 4.12 1.81 9.71
CA LEU A 74 4.09 0.72 10.68
C LEU A 74 2.65 0.24 10.88
N PHE A 75 2.42 -1.04 10.61
CA PHE A 75 1.14 -1.72 10.84
C PHE A 75 1.29 -2.87 11.82
N THR A 76 0.35 -3.02 12.73
CA THR A 76 0.22 -4.23 13.53
C THR A 76 -0.50 -5.32 12.73
N ARG A 77 0.02 -6.58 12.77
CA ARG A 77 -0.46 -7.69 11.94
C ARG A 77 -1.90 -8.11 12.28
N ASP A 78 -2.17 -8.27 13.57
CA ASP A 78 -3.41 -8.94 14.03
C ASP A 78 -4.67 -8.09 13.83
N ASP A 79 -4.54 -6.79 13.97
CA ASP A 79 -5.66 -5.85 13.87
C ASP A 79 -5.50 -4.86 12.72
N PHE A 80 -4.43 -4.99 11.93
CA PHE A 80 -4.07 -4.13 10.82
C PHE A 80 -4.16 -2.64 11.16
N GLN A 81 -3.71 -2.31 12.39
CA GLN A 81 -3.72 -0.92 12.84
C GLN A 81 -2.47 -0.21 12.39
N PHE A 82 -2.68 0.93 11.79
CA PHE A 82 -1.64 1.88 11.45
C PHE A 82 -1.14 2.59 12.73
N ARG A 83 0.16 2.63 12.95
CA ARG A 83 0.78 3.13 14.18
C ARG A 83 1.69 4.32 13.97
N ARG A 84 2.49 4.32 12.91
CA ARG A 84 3.47 5.37 12.63
C ARG A 84 3.64 5.56 11.14
N MET A 85 4.00 6.78 10.72
CA MET A 85 4.28 7.13 9.33
C MET A 85 5.53 8.00 9.23
N VAL A 86 6.41 7.61 8.33
CA VAL A 86 7.55 8.40 7.91
C VAL A 86 7.40 8.67 6.42
N ILE A 87 7.67 9.89 5.99
CA ILE A 87 7.68 10.25 4.56
C ILE A 87 9.04 10.81 4.18
N GLN A 88 9.45 10.53 2.96
CA GLN A 88 10.62 11.15 2.33
C GLN A 88 10.25 11.62 0.93
N VAL A 89 10.42 12.91 0.71
CA VAL A 89 10.21 13.56 -0.59
C VAL A 89 11.57 13.72 -1.28
N PRO A 90 11.65 13.59 -2.62
CA PRO A 90 12.91 13.78 -3.34
C PRO A 90 13.62 15.08 -2.95
N GLY A 91 14.91 14.99 -2.60
CA GLY A 91 15.73 16.12 -2.19
C GLY A 91 15.49 16.63 -0.76
N GLN A 92 14.65 15.95 0.02
CA GLN A 92 14.40 16.29 1.43
C GLN A 92 14.75 15.11 2.35
N GLY A 93 15.04 15.42 3.63
CA GLY A 93 15.22 14.39 4.65
C GLY A 93 13.93 13.65 5.00
N ALA A 94 14.06 12.50 5.62
CA ALA A 94 12.91 11.75 6.11
C ALA A 94 12.27 12.43 7.32
N MET A 95 10.93 12.45 7.35
CA MET A 95 10.15 13.13 8.39
C MET A 95 9.07 12.19 8.93
N GLU A 96 9.04 12.02 10.26
CA GLU A 96 7.95 11.32 10.93
C GLU A 96 6.74 12.24 11.08
N MET A 97 5.63 11.82 10.47
CA MET A 97 4.38 12.57 10.51
C MET A 97 3.65 12.35 11.84
N PRO A 98 3.06 13.40 12.44
CA PRO A 98 2.20 13.24 13.60
C PRO A 98 0.98 12.40 13.19
N PHE A 99 0.81 11.29 13.86
CA PHE A 99 -0.29 10.38 13.61
C PHE A 99 -1.23 10.37 14.80
N ASN A 100 -2.50 10.71 14.57
CA ASN A 100 -3.53 10.59 15.60
C ASN A 100 -4.32 9.29 15.32
N ALA A 101 -3.98 8.25 16.07
CA ALA A 101 -4.61 6.94 15.97
C ALA A 101 -6.13 6.96 16.18
N ALA A 102 -6.66 7.98 16.83
CA ALA A 102 -8.08 8.10 17.11
C ALA A 102 -8.92 8.54 15.90
N GLN A 103 -8.30 9.20 14.90
CA GLN A 103 -9.00 9.76 13.74
C GLN A 103 -8.88 8.92 12.48
N SER A 104 -8.02 7.93 12.44
CA SER A 104 -7.75 7.22 11.20
C SER A 104 -8.22 5.78 11.25
N THR A 105 -9.00 5.46 10.29
CA THR A 105 -8.99 4.22 9.54
C THR A 105 -9.73 2.99 10.07
N ARG A 106 -10.09 2.85 11.33
CA ARG A 106 -10.83 1.65 11.73
C ARG A 106 -12.19 1.54 11.03
N GLN A 107 -12.91 2.64 10.96
CA GLN A 107 -14.26 2.68 10.41
C GLN A 107 -14.24 2.66 8.88
N SER A 108 -13.35 3.45 8.26
CA SER A 108 -13.29 3.52 6.79
C SER A 108 -12.77 2.24 6.14
N MET A 109 -11.80 1.55 6.72
CA MET A 109 -11.30 0.28 6.17
C MET A 109 -12.27 -0.89 6.39
N GLN A 110 -12.88 -1.00 7.58
CA GLN A 110 -13.88 -2.04 7.84
C GLN A 110 -15.14 -1.84 6.99
N ASP A 111 -15.61 -0.61 6.85
CA ASP A 111 -16.78 -0.29 6.02
C ASP A 111 -16.50 -0.55 4.54
N THR A 112 -15.34 -0.14 4.04
CA THR A 112 -14.92 -0.41 2.66
C THR A 112 -14.83 -1.91 2.37
N MET A 113 -14.40 -2.73 3.33
CA MET A 113 -14.24 -4.16 3.13
C MET A 113 -15.53 -4.94 3.20
N SER A 114 -16.55 -4.45 3.92
CA SER A 114 -17.85 -5.11 3.98
C SER A 114 -18.58 -5.14 2.64
N GLU A 115 -18.12 -4.36 1.68
CA GLU A 115 -18.68 -4.18 0.35
C GLU A 115 -18.09 -5.12 -0.71
N TRP A 116 -16.99 -5.82 -0.38
CA TRP A 116 -16.35 -6.77 -1.26
C TRP A 116 -16.90 -8.19 -1.08
N HIS A 117 -17.17 -8.87 -2.19
CA HIS A 117 -17.57 -10.27 -2.20
C HIS A 117 -16.74 -11.07 -3.21
N SER A 118 -16.49 -12.34 -2.89
CA SER A 118 -15.78 -13.24 -3.79
C SER A 118 -16.73 -13.71 -4.90
N ILE A 119 -16.27 -13.65 -6.13
CA ILE A 119 -16.99 -14.14 -7.31
C ILE A 119 -16.36 -15.40 -7.90
N GLY A 120 -15.29 -15.91 -7.29
CA GLY A 120 -14.68 -17.18 -7.66
C GLY A 120 -13.18 -17.16 -7.73
N THR A 121 -12.62 -18.17 -8.35
CA THR A 121 -11.18 -18.31 -8.58
C THR A 121 -10.93 -18.42 -10.07
N GLU A 122 -9.95 -17.66 -10.56
CA GLU A 122 -9.56 -17.71 -11.97
C GLU A 122 -8.05 -17.54 -12.18
N SER A 123 -7.59 -17.89 -13.36
CA SER A 123 -6.20 -17.71 -13.76
C SER A 123 -6.01 -16.33 -14.37
N VAL A 124 -5.09 -15.54 -13.80
CA VAL A 124 -4.79 -14.17 -14.25
C VAL A 124 -3.34 -14.09 -14.71
N THR A 125 -3.12 -13.61 -15.94
CA THR A 125 -1.79 -13.36 -16.48
C THR A 125 -1.48 -11.87 -16.44
N VAL A 126 -0.38 -11.52 -15.80
CA VAL A 126 0.18 -10.17 -15.68
C VAL A 126 1.67 -10.20 -16.04
N PRO A 127 2.37 -9.07 -16.19
CA PRO A 127 3.80 -9.07 -16.51
C PRO A 127 4.68 -9.90 -15.57
N ALA A 128 4.30 -10.01 -14.29
CA ALA A 128 5.01 -10.84 -13.30
C ALA A 128 4.80 -12.36 -13.48
N GLY A 129 3.87 -12.79 -14.33
CA GLY A 129 3.55 -14.20 -14.56
C GLY A 129 2.07 -14.52 -14.51
N THR A 130 1.75 -15.81 -14.42
CA THR A 130 0.38 -16.31 -14.32
C THR A 130 0.09 -16.83 -12.92
N PHE A 131 -1.03 -16.38 -12.35
CA PHE A 131 -1.43 -16.66 -10.98
C PHE A 131 -2.85 -17.22 -10.95
N SER A 132 -3.08 -18.23 -10.13
CA SER A 132 -4.45 -18.65 -9.75
C SER A 132 -4.93 -17.71 -8.65
N CYS A 133 -5.87 -16.85 -8.96
CA CYS A 133 -6.30 -15.77 -8.08
C CYS A 133 -7.71 -16.00 -7.56
N GLU A 134 -7.96 -15.60 -6.31
CA GLU A 134 -9.30 -15.34 -5.83
C GLU A 134 -9.74 -13.97 -6.36
N HIS A 135 -10.92 -13.93 -6.99
CA HIS A 135 -11.48 -12.73 -7.61
C HIS A 135 -12.55 -12.12 -6.71
N TRP A 136 -12.39 -10.85 -6.41
CA TRP A 136 -13.27 -10.08 -5.54
C TRP A 136 -13.86 -8.90 -6.28
N LYS A 137 -15.12 -8.60 -5.99
CA LYS A 137 -15.85 -7.48 -6.58
C LYS A 137 -16.46 -6.60 -5.51
N ASN A 138 -16.45 -5.28 -5.77
CA ASN A 138 -17.18 -4.26 -5.03
C ASN A 138 -18.17 -3.57 -5.96
N ASP A 139 -19.45 -3.82 -5.76
CA ASP A 139 -20.51 -3.31 -6.64
C ASP A 139 -20.77 -1.80 -6.44
N LYS A 140 -20.43 -1.25 -5.28
CA LYS A 140 -20.69 0.18 -5.01
C LYS A 140 -19.82 1.11 -5.85
N ASN A 141 -18.56 0.76 -6.03
CA ASN A 141 -17.60 1.56 -6.76
C ASN A 141 -17.16 0.92 -8.09
N ASN A 142 -17.77 -0.21 -8.44
CA ASN A 142 -17.47 -0.99 -9.64
C ASN A 142 -15.98 -1.33 -9.77
N SER A 143 -15.37 -1.77 -8.66
CA SER A 143 -13.98 -2.19 -8.61
C SER A 143 -13.88 -3.70 -8.45
N GLU A 144 -12.80 -4.27 -9.00
CA GLU A 144 -12.49 -5.69 -8.91
C GLU A 144 -11.02 -5.87 -8.52
N VAL A 145 -10.73 -6.89 -7.72
CA VAL A 145 -9.36 -7.23 -7.31
C VAL A 145 -9.13 -8.73 -7.38
N TRP A 146 -7.97 -9.10 -7.89
CA TRP A 146 -7.48 -10.48 -7.98
C TRP A 146 -6.32 -10.67 -7.02
N THR A 147 -6.47 -11.63 -6.12
CA THR A 147 -5.48 -11.86 -5.06
C THR A 147 -4.89 -13.26 -5.11
N ASN A 148 -3.60 -13.36 -4.77
CA ASN A 148 -2.88 -14.62 -4.60
C ASN A 148 -1.95 -14.53 -3.38
N ASP A 149 -1.96 -15.53 -2.50
CA ASP A 149 -1.23 -15.56 -1.23
C ASP A 149 0.30 -15.56 -1.35
N ARG A 150 0.84 -15.86 -2.55
CA ARG A 150 2.27 -15.80 -2.83
C ARG A 150 2.79 -14.37 -3.08
N VAL A 151 1.90 -13.42 -3.27
CA VAL A 151 2.24 -12.01 -3.52
C VAL A 151 2.17 -11.24 -2.21
N THR A 152 3.31 -10.77 -1.72
CA THR A 152 3.39 -9.95 -0.49
C THR A 152 3.39 -8.46 -0.85
N PRO A 153 2.92 -7.55 0.03
CA PRO A 153 2.33 -7.79 1.36
C PRO A 153 0.82 -8.04 1.36
N PHE A 154 0.09 -7.76 0.29
CA PHE A 154 -1.38 -7.77 0.24
C PHE A 154 -1.98 -8.82 -0.71
N GLY A 155 -1.19 -9.67 -1.30
CA GLY A 155 -1.69 -10.68 -2.24
C GLY A 155 -2.16 -10.13 -3.59
N MET A 156 -2.12 -8.83 -3.83
CA MET A 156 -2.71 -8.21 -5.01
C MET A 156 -1.93 -8.55 -6.28
N VAL A 157 -2.61 -9.11 -7.27
CA VAL A 157 -2.08 -9.42 -8.61
C VAL A 157 -2.58 -8.41 -9.64
N LYS A 158 -3.84 -8.05 -9.54
CA LYS A 158 -4.48 -7.07 -10.42
C LYS A 158 -5.62 -6.38 -9.69
N GLU A 159 -5.84 -5.11 -9.99
CA GLU A 159 -6.99 -4.33 -9.57
C GLU A 159 -7.53 -3.55 -10.76
N THR A 160 -8.84 -3.47 -10.89
CA THR A 160 -9.53 -2.60 -11.85
C THR A 160 -10.56 -1.75 -11.15
N SER A 161 -10.66 -0.51 -11.58
CA SER A 161 -11.69 0.43 -11.17
C SER A 161 -12.12 1.24 -12.40
N PRO A 162 -13.19 2.02 -12.35
CA PRO A 162 -13.63 2.82 -13.50
C PRO A 162 -12.56 3.73 -14.10
N ASN A 163 -11.63 4.17 -13.28
CA ASN A 163 -10.62 5.16 -13.68
C ASN A 163 -9.19 4.61 -13.79
N ASN A 164 -8.92 3.43 -13.23
CA ASN A 164 -7.56 2.90 -13.13
C ASN A 164 -7.53 1.39 -13.30
N THR A 165 -6.42 0.91 -13.86
CA THR A 165 -6.03 -0.49 -13.79
C THR A 165 -4.64 -0.57 -13.17
N MET A 166 -4.47 -1.38 -12.13
CA MET A 166 -3.18 -1.67 -11.51
C MET A 166 -2.84 -3.15 -11.73
N VAL A 167 -1.62 -3.42 -12.19
CA VAL A 167 -1.15 -4.78 -12.47
C VAL A 167 0.20 -5.03 -11.83
N LEU A 168 0.39 -6.23 -11.31
CA LEU A 168 1.66 -6.72 -10.77
C LEU A 168 2.67 -6.87 -11.91
N THR A 169 3.81 -6.18 -11.81
CA THR A 169 4.89 -6.25 -12.80
C THR A 169 6.06 -7.09 -12.33
N LYS A 170 6.34 -7.10 -11.01
CA LYS A 170 7.41 -7.92 -10.43
C LYS A 170 7.05 -8.35 -9.00
N VAL A 171 7.50 -9.54 -8.63
CA VAL A 171 7.64 -9.95 -7.22
C VAL A 171 9.04 -9.55 -6.78
N LEU A 172 9.13 -8.82 -5.67
CA LEU A 172 10.37 -8.26 -5.15
C LEU A 172 10.92 -9.10 -4.00
N THR A 173 12.25 -9.27 -3.97
CA THR A 173 12.99 -9.94 -2.89
C THR A 173 14.20 -9.10 -2.49
N ASP A 174 14.71 -9.32 -1.29
CA ASP A 174 15.92 -8.69 -0.75
C ASP A 174 15.87 -7.15 -0.78
N MET A 175 14.66 -6.61 -0.56
CA MET A 175 14.42 -5.16 -0.57
C MET A 175 14.98 -4.52 0.69
N PRO A 176 15.94 -3.58 0.54
CA PRO A 176 16.48 -2.82 1.66
C PRO A 176 15.53 -1.69 2.07
N ASP A 177 15.70 -1.23 3.30
CA ASP A 177 15.07 0.01 3.79
C ASP A 177 15.55 1.21 2.94
N GLN A 178 14.63 1.91 2.29
CA GLN A 178 14.93 3.09 1.45
C GLN A 178 15.09 4.36 2.29
N ILE A 179 14.53 4.37 3.51
CA ILE A 179 14.70 5.46 4.46
C ILE A 179 15.84 5.11 5.43
N ALA A 180 17.07 5.12 4.93
CA ALA A 180 18.27 4.84 5.70
C ALA A 180 18.91 6.14 6.18
N GLY A 181 18.41 6.72 7.26
CA GLY A 181 19.00 7.95 7.81
C GLY A 181 18.21 8.50 8.99
N PRO A 182 18.66 9.63 9.55
CA PRO A 182 17.96 10.24 10.67
C PRO A 182 16.57 10.72 10.24
N VAL A 183 15.56 10.26 10.95
CA VAL A 183 14.18 10.68 10.76
C VAL A 183 13.92 11.89 11.67
N GLN A 184 13.53 13.00 11.08
CA GLN A 184 13.15 14.19 11.83
C GLN A 184 11.69 14.09 12.28
N LYS A 185 11.37 14.58 13.47
CA LYS A 185 9.97 14.74 13.87
C LYS A 185 9.35 15.92 13.14
N PHE A 186 8.13 15.76 12.68
CA PHE A 186 7.38 16.85 12.06
C PHE A 186 7.32 18.07 12.97
N ASN A 187 7.74 19.21 12.45
CA ASN A 187 7.62 20.50 13.10
C ASN A 187 6.90 21.50 12.19
N PRO A 188 5.65 21.90 12.53
CA PRO A 188 4.87 22.83 11.71
C PRO A 188 5.60 24.17 11.43
N GLN A 189 6.43 24.62 12.34
CA GLN A 189 7.18 25.88 12.18
C GLN A 189 8.23 25.78 11.06
N MET A 190 8.86 24.62 10.88
CA MET A 190 9.82 24.41 9.78
C MET A 190 9.13 24.51 8.40
N MET A 191 7.91 24.02 8.24
CA MET A 191 7.17 24.15 6.98
C MET A 191 6.80 25.59 6.66
N MET A 192 6.50 26.41 7.66
CA MET A 192 6.23 27.83 7.45
C MET A 192 7.49 28.61 7.00
N GLN A 193 8.66 28.26 7.54
CA GLN A 193 9.93 28.88 7.15
C GLN A 193 10.34 28.48 5.72
N GLN A 194 10.14 27.23 5.32
CA GLN A 194 10.44 26.78 3.95
C GLN A 194 9.55 27.46 2.90
N ARG A 195 8.27 27.71 3.20
CA ARG A 195 7.36 28.45 2.30
C ARG A 195 7.77 29.90 2.11
N GLN A 196 8.40 30.53 3.11
CA GLN A 196 8.87 31.92 3.02
C GLN A 196 10.19 32.06 2.24
N GLN A 197 10.94 30.98 2.06
CA GLN A 197 12.20 30.95 1.32
C GLN A 197 12.06 30.56 -0.16
N GLN A 198 10.86 30.16 -0.62
CA GLN A 198 10.62 29.93 -2.04
C GLN A 198 10.45 31.29 -2.73
N PRO A 199 11.27 31.61 -3.76
CA PRO A 199 11.09 32.84 -4.53
C PRO A 199 9.70 32.81 -5.17
N LYS A 200 8.95 33.89 -4.99
CA LYS A 200 7.67 34.10 -5.70
C LYS A 200 7.94 34.04 -7.20
N PRO A 201 7.04 33.36 -7.97
CA PRO A 201 7.14 33.29 -9.42
C PRO A 201 7.07 34.66 -10.07
#